data_a0efd1d71c4930724a84d9ce1d67d5c5
#
_entry.id   a0efd1d71c4930724a84d9ce1d67d5c5
#
_cell.length_a   1.000
_cell.length_b   1.000
_cell.length_c   1.000
_cell.angle_alpha   90.00
_cell.angle_beta   90.00
_cell.angle_gamma   90.00
#
_symmetry.space_group_name_H-M   'P 1'
#
loop_
_entity.id
_entity.type
_entity.pdbx_description
1 polymer ?
#
loop_
_entity_poly.entity_id
_entity_poly.type
_entity_poly.pdbx_seq_one_letter_code
_entity_poly.pdbx_strand_id
1 'polypeptide(L)'
;MEEKVLTNRRHGMPVLIVALGLYLAAIAGAIAGGIEAERGVVTPLFVLSLVWLCIGWLPFPGLKVLGPQEALVLTLFGRYIGTLKGEGFYFVNPFCVSVNPAAKTKLGQSGDVDAGKARSIVVAATGGNSQTTANMVNKRLSLKIMTLNNSRQKINDCLGNPVEIGIAVMWRVVDTAKAVFHVDNYKEYLSLQCDAAVRNIVRIYPYDVAPNVDTTGDGIADEGSLRGSSE
;
A
#
# COMPACT_ATOMS: atom_id res chain seq x y z
N MET A 1 4.97 17.93 -1.70
CA MET A 1 3.70 17.58 -2.37
C MET A 1 2.65 17.44 -1.28
N GLU A 2 1.52 18.15 -1.37
CA GLU A 2 0.45 18.06 -0.35
C GLU A 2 -0.48 16.89 -0.65
N GLU A 3 -0.95 16.24 0.39
CA GLU A 3 -1.87 15.12 0.25
C GLU A 3 -3.28 15.62 -0.11
N LYS A 4 -3.81 15.13 -1.24
CA LYS A 4 -5.18 15.40 -1.67
C LYS A 4 -6.06 14.18 -1.40
N VAL A 5 -6.92 14.26 -0.37
CA VAL A 5 -7.86 13.18 -0.05
C VAL A 5 -9.10 13.28 -0.93
N LEU A 6 -9.43 12.20 -1.64
CA LEU A 6 -10.59 12.11 -2.53
C LEU A 6 -11.81 11.58 -1.77
N THR A 7 -12.44 12.43 -0.95
CA THR A 7 -13.55 12.03 -0.05
C THR A 7 -14.87 11.79 -0.80
N ASN A 8 -15.10 12.48 -1.93
CA ASN A 8 -16.41 12.54 -2.60
C ASN A 8 -16.59 11.49 -3.73
N ARG A 9 -15.89 10.36 -3.69
CA ARG A 9 -15.93 9.33 -4.76
C ARG A 9 -16.55 7.99 -4.33
N ARG A 10 -17.38 7.99 -3.27
CA ARG A 10 -18.06 6.78 -2.75
C ARG A 10 -19.28 6.36 -3.58
N HIS A 11 -19.23 6.55 -4.89
CA HIS A 11 -20.33 6.21 -5.81
C HIS A 11 -20.08 4.91 -6.58
N GLY A 12 -19.30 3.98 -6.03
CA GLY A 12 -18.99 2.71 -6.68
C GLY A 12 -20.22 1.83 -6.89
N MET A 13 -21.14 1.76 -5.88
CA MET A 13 -22.35 0.92 -5.98
C MET A 13 -23.30 1.36 -7.10
N PRO A 14 -23.76 2.62 -7.15
CA PRO A 14 -24.67 3.04 -8.21
C PRO A 14 -24.04 2.89 -9.61
N VAL A 15 -22.75 3.19 -9.74
CA VAL A 15 -22.04 3.01 -11.03
C VAL A 15 -21.98 1.53 -11.43
N LEU A 16 -21.72 0.62 -10.49
CA LEU A 16 -21.74 -0.81 -10.75
C LEU A 16 -23.11 -1.28 -11.24
N ILE A 17 -24.20 -0.88 -10.54
CA ILE A 17 -25.58 -1.27 -10.88
C ILE A 17 -25.94 -0.77 -12.28
N VAL A 18 -25.66 0.51 -12.57
CA VAL A 18 -25.93 1.11 -13.87
C VAL A 18 -25.11 0.43 -14.98
N ALA A 19 -23.81 0.21 -14.77
CA ALA A 19 -22.94 -0.45 -15.72
C ALA A 19 -23.41 -1.87 -16.01
N LEU A 20 -23.81 -2.64 -14.98
CA LEU A 20 -24.31 -4.00 -15.11
C LEU A 20 -25.65 -4.03 -15.86
N GLY A 21 -26.57 -3.11 -15.51
CA GLY A 21 -27.87 -2.98 -16.18
C GLY A 21 -27.73 -2.66 -17.67
N LEU A 22 -26.84 -1.72 -18.02
CA LEU A 22 -26.55 -1.39 -19.42
C LEU A 22 -25.88 -2.55 -20.15
N TYR A 23 -25.05 -3.32 -19.47
CA TYR A 23 -24.39 -4.48 -20.07
C TYR A 23 -25.40 -5.60 -20.36
N LEU A 24 -26.33 -5.86 -19.42
CA LEU A 24 -27.45 -6.84 -19.64
C LEU A 24 -28.40 -6.39 -20.75
N ALA A 25 -28.73 -5.08 -20.80
CA ALA A 25 -29.56 -4.54 -21.89
C ALA A 25 -28.88 -4.66 -23.25
N ALA A 26 -27.55 -4.45 -23.30
CA ALA A 26 -26.79 -4.66 -24.54
C ALA A 26 -26.76 -6.11 -24.98
N ILE A 27 -26.66 -7.09 -24.07
CA ILE A 27 -26.75 -8.51 -24.39
C ILE A 27 -28.15 -8.85 -24.96
N ALA A 28 -29.21 -8.37 -24.30
CA ALA A 28 -30.58 -8.58 -24.77
C ALA A 28 -30.81 -7.97 -26.16
N GLY A 29 -30.30 -6.74 -26.38
CA GLY A 29 -30.37 -6.07 -27.69
C GLY A 29 -29.58 -6.78 -28.79
N ALA A 30 -28.42 -7.35 -28.43
CA ALA A 30 -27.64 -8.15 -29.39
C ALA A 30 -28.32 -9.44 -29.77
N ILE A 31 -28.97 -10.12 -28.82
CA ILE A 31 -29.75 -11.36 -29.11
C ILE A 31 -30.97 -11.03 -29.99
N ALA A 32 -31.75 -10.02 -29.60
CA ALA A 32 -32.95 -9.63 -30.37
C ALA A 32 -32.59 -9.17 -31.80
N GLY A 33 -31.58 -8.32 -31.92
CA GLY A 33 -31.10 -7.82 -33.21
C GLY A 33 -30.44 -8.92 -34.08
N GLY A 34 -29.82 -9.93 -33.47
CA GLY A 34 -29.26 -11.09 -34.15
C GLY A 34 -30.34 -11.91 -34.84
N ILE A 35 -31.47 -12.12 -34.15
CA ILE A 35 -32.65 -12.83 -34.73
C ILE A 35 -33.23 -12.06 -35.92
N GLU A 36 -33.30 -10.73 -35.89
CA GLU A 36 -33.74 -9.89 -37.00
C GLU A 36 -32.72 -9.86 -38.13
N ALA A 37 -31.44 -9.89 -37.84
CA ALA A 37 -30.35 -9.94 -38.82
C ALA A 37 -30.38 -11.24 -39.64
N GLU A 38 -30.78 -12.38 -39.06
CA GLU A 38 -31.03 -13.65 -39.80
C GLU A 38 -32.18 -13.53 -40.83
N ARG A 39 -33.09 -12.58 -40.58
CA ARG A 39 -34.19 -12.26 -41.53
C ARG A 39 -33.78 -11.23 -42.60
N GLY A 40 -32.49 -10.87 -42.62
CA GLY A 40 -31.94 -9.92 -43.59
C GLY A 40 -32.10 -8.43 -43.20
N VAL A 41 -32.58 -8.12 -42.00
CA VAL A 41 -32.78 -6.75 -41.53
C VAL A 41 -31.76 -6.44 -40.40
N VAL A 42 -30.74 -5.65 -40.72
CA VAL A 42 -29.79 -5.18 -39.73
C VAL A 42 -30.34 -3.93 -39.07
N THR A 43 -30.79 -4.04 -37.84
CA THR A 43 -31.29 -2.89 -37.05
C THR A 43 -30.15 -2.06 -36.47
N PRO A 44 -30.27 -0.71 -36.41
CA PRO A 44 -29.24 0.14 -35.78
C PRO A 44 -29.06 -0.20 -34.30
N LEU A 45 -30.08 -0.73 -33.64
CA LEU A 45 -30.02 -1.22 -32.27
C LEU A 45 -29.04 -2.38 -32.12
N PHE A 46 -28.99 -3.30 -33.09
CA PHE A 46 -28.01 -4.40 -33.09
C PHE A 46 -26.58 -3.92 -33.15
N VAL A 47 -26.29 -2.98 -34.06
CA VAL A 47 -24.94 -2.37 -34.17
C VAL A 47 -24.56 -1.64 -32.91
N LEU A 48 -25.46 -0.85 -32.31
CA LEU A 48 -25.24 -0.13 -31.08
C LEU A 48 -24.95 -1.06 -29.89
N SER A 49 -25.70 -2.16 -29.78
CA SER A 49 -25.51 -3.16 -28.75
C SER A 49 -24.15 -3.86 -28.86
N LEU A 50 -23.71 -4.15 -30.09
CA LEU A 50 -22.41 -4.78 -30.35
C LEU A 50 -21.25 -3.85 -29.99
N VAL A 51 -21.35 -2.56 -30.33
CA VAL A 51 -20.37 -1.52 -29.94
C VAL A 51 -20.32 -1.38 -28.43
N TRP A 52 -21.48 -1.39 -27.76
CA TRP A 52 -21.53 -1.30 -26.30
C TRP A 52 -20.91 -2.51 -25.61
N LEU A 53 -21.09 -3.73 -26.12
CA LEU A 53 -20.45 -4.94 -25.63
C LEU A 53 -18.92 -4.85 -25.68
N CYS A 54 -18.39 -4.21 -26.72
CA CYS A 54 -16.93 -3.99 -26.84
C CYS A 54 -16.39 -2.95 -25.86
N ILE A 55 -17.14 -1.86 -25.59
CA ILE A 55 -16.67 -0.71 -24.81
C ILE A 55 -17.16 -0.73 -23.36
N GLY A 56 -18.29 -1.36 -23.09
CA GLY A 56 -19.01 -1.33 -21.79
C GLY A 56 -18.26 -1.95 -20.61
N TRP A 57 -17.17 -2.67 -20.84
CA TRP A 57 -16.31 -3.16 -19.76
C TRP A 57 -15.36 -2.09 -19.18
N LEU A 58 -15.17 -0.97 -19.89
CA LEU A 58 -14.24 0.10 -19.51
C LEU A 58 -14.47 0.68 -18.10
N PRO A 59 -15.69 0.86 -17.57
CA PRO A 59 -15.93 1.37 -16.24
C PRO A 59 -15.46 0.43 -15.11
N PHE A 60 -15.42 -0.89 -15.34
CA PHE A 60 -15.12 -1.86 -14.27
C PHE A 60 -13.73 -1.72 -13.64
N PRO A 61 -12.64 -1.46 -14.36
CA PRO A 61 -11.32 -1.19 -13.77
C PRO A 61 -11.30 0.03 -12.84
N GLY A 62 -12.25 0.97 -13.00
CA GLY A 62 -12.40 2.15 -12.16
C GLY A 62 -13.02 1.87 -10.79
N LEU A 63 -13.59 0.69 -10.57
CA LEU A 63 -14.19 0.29 -9.31
C LEU A 63 -13.10 -0.18 -8.35
N LYS A 64 -12.99 0.48 -7.18
CA LYS A 64 -12.00 0.16 -6.13
C LYS A 64 -12.70 -0.04 -4.79
N VAL A 65 -12.37 -1.15 -4.13
CA VAL A 65 -12.86 -1.47 -2.78
C VAL A 65 -11.73 -1.22 -1.81
N LEU A 66 -11.97 -0.41 -0.78
CA LEU A 66 -11.05 -0.20 0.33
C LEU A 66 -11.65 -0.76 1.62
N GLY A 67 -10.80 -1.43 2.39
CA GLY A 67 -11.11 -1.85 3.75
C GLY A 67 -10.89 -0.73 4.78
N PRO A 68 -11.30 -0.98 6.03
CA PRO A 68 -11.04 -0.05 7.12
C PRO A 68 -9.53 0.12 7.34
N GLN A 69 -9.10 1.36 7.60
CA GLN A 69 -7.69 1.74 7.82
C GLN A 69 -6.77 1.37 6.63
N GLU A 70 -7.31 1.39 5.41
CA GLU A 70 -6.54 1.28 4.18
C GLU A 70 -6.56 2.59 3.39
N ALA A 71 -5.50 2.84 2.65
CA ALA A 71 -5.40 3.94 1.70
C ALA A 71 -4.91 3.46 0.36
N LEU A 72 -5.31 4.14 -0.71
CA LEU A 72 -4.90 3.86 -2.07
C LEU A 72 -4.45 5.16 -2.75
N VAL A 73 -3.17 5.25 -3.05
CA VAL A 73 -2.58 6.40 -3.75
C VAL A 73 -2.77 6.21 -5.25
N LEU A 74 -3.41 7.18 -5.91
CA LEU A 74 -3.78 7.10 -7.31
C LEU A 74 -2.97 8.07 -8.17
N THR A 75 -2.47 7.55 -9.27
CA THR A 75 -1.83 8.32 -10.35
C THR A 75 -2.56 8.11 -11.66
N LEU A 76 -2.60 9.13 -12.49
CA LEU A 76 -3.09 9.08 -13.87
C LEU A 76 -1.97 9.53 -14.80
N PHE A 77 -1.52 8.65 -15.67
CA PHE A 77 -0.40 8.91 -16.59
C PHE A 77 0.84 9.51 -15.89
N GLY A 78 1.18 8.96 -14.68
CA GLY A 78 2.32 9.43 -13.89
C GLY A 78 2.04 10.66 -12.99
N ARG A 79 0.93 11.37 -13.17
CA ARG A 79 0.56 12.52 -12.34
C ARG A 79 -0.24 12.07 -11.12
N TYR A 80 0.12 12.53 -9.94
CA TYR A 80 -0.66 12.32 -8.72
C TYR A 80 -2.01 13.03 -8.79
N ILE A 81 -3.10 12.27 -8.59
CA ILE A 81 -4.47 12.81 -8.59
C ILE A 81 -4.97 12.99 -7.16
N GLY A 82 -4.67 12.03 -6.31
CA GLY A 82 -5.12 12.02 -4.92
C GLY A 82 -5.08 10.64 -4.31
N THR A 83 -5.43 10.59 -3.03
CA THR A 83 -5.46 9.39 -2.22
C THR A 83 -6.89 9.08 -1.80
N LEU A 84 -7.31 7.84 -1.95
CA LEU A 84 -8.53 7.33 -1.35
C LEU A 84 -8.19 6.88 0.08
N LYS A 85 -8.89 7.44 1.07
CA LYS A 85 -8.78 7.06 2.48
C LYS A 85 -10.14 6.65 3.05
N GLY A 86 -10.11 5.63 3.89
CA GLY A 86 -11.30 5.11 4.57
C GLY A 86 -11.99 3.98 3.80
N GLU A 87 -12.86 3.28 4.50
CA GLU A 87 -13.61 2.16 3.97
C GLU A 87 -14.68 2.58 2.97
N GLY A 88 -14.91 1.75 1.98
CA GLY A 88 -15.98 1.96 1.03
C GLY A 88 -15.70 1.43 -0.36
N PHE A 89 -16.72 1.57 -1.19
CA PHE A 89 -16.68 1.23 -2.60
C PHE A 89 -16.64 2.50 -3.44
N TYR A 90 -15.52 2.70 -4.11
CA TYR A 90 -15.19 3.93 -4.83
C TYR A 90 -15.23 3.70 -6.32
N PHE A 91 -15.70 4.73 -7.05
CA PHE A 91 -15.52 4.82 -8.48
C PHE A 91 -14.53 5.93 -8.80
N VAL A 92 -13.46 5.57 -9.48
CA VAL A 92 -12.41 6.49 -9.97
C VAL A 92 -12.23 6.31 -11.47
N ASN A 93 -11.50 7.21 -12.09
CA ASN A 93 -11.20 7.07 -13.52
C ASN A 93 -10.56 5.68 -13.79
N PRO A 94 -11.06 4.89 -14.74
CA PRO A 94 -10.57 3.55 -15.03
C PRO A 94 -9.08 3.49 -15.41
N PHE A 95 -8.52 4.60 -15.91
CA PHE A 95 -7.10 4.71 -16.26
C PHE A 95 -6.20 5.04 -15.07
N CYS A 96 -6.75 5.23 -13.86
CA CYS A 96 -5.96 5.46 -12.66
C CYS A 96 -5.24 4.18 -12.23
N VAL A 97 -3.94 4.33 -12.01
CA VAL A 97 -3.07 3.27 -11.48
C VAL A 97 -2.78 3.53 -10.01
N SER A 98 -2.85 2.50 -9.18
CA SER A 98 -2.44 2.56 -7.79
C SER A 98 -0.92 2.37 -7.67
N VAL A 99 -0.29 3.21 -6.84
CA VAL A 99 1.16 3.19 -6.63
C VAL A 99 1.47 2.92 -5.15
N ASN A 100 2.32 1.94 -4.88
CA ASN A 100 2.92 1.68 -3.58
C ASN A 100 4.31 1.07 -3.82
N PRO A 101 5.40 1.85 -3.71
CA PRO A 101 6.75 1.36 -3.96
C PRO A 101 7.19 0.29 -2.96
N ALA A 102 6.78 0.43 -1.70
CA ALA A 102 7.11 -0.53 -0.63
C ALA A 102 6.21 -1.78 -0.59
N ALA A 103 5.37 -2.01 -1.62
CA ALA A 103 4.43 -3.14 -1.64
C ALA A 103 5.10 -4.52 -1.66
N LYS A 104 6.33 -4.61 -2.15
CA LYS A 104 7.12 -5.85 -2.23
C LYS A 104 8.04 -6.05 -1.03
N THR A 105 8.28 -5.00 -0.24
CA THR A 105 9.24 -5.04 0.87
C THR A 105 8.63 -5.68 2.10
N LYS A 106 9.27 -6.74 2.58
CA LYS A 106 8.93 -7.45 3.81
C LYS A 106 10.04 -7.20 4.84
N LEU A 107 9.70 -6.58 5.95
CA LEU A 107 10.65 -6.26 7.03
C LEU A 107 10.33 -6.98 8.34
N GLY A 108 9.57 -8.07 8.31
CA GLY A 108 9.14 -8.77 9.52
C GLY A 108 8.16 -7.96 10.39
N GLN A 109 7.46 -7.04 9.78
CA GLN A 109 6.49 -6.14 10.46
C GLN A 109 5.11 -6.77 10.55
N SER A 110 4.32 -6.38 11.55
CA SER A 110 2.93 -6.83 11.70
C SER A 110 2.04 -6.51 10.48
N GLY A 111 2.32 -5.43 9.77
CA GLY A 111 1.64 -5.04 8.52
C GLY A 111 2.06 -5.84 7.27
N ASP A 112 3.13 -6.64 7.35
CA ASP A 112 3.58 -7.49 6.24
C ASP A 112 2.78 -8.80 6.13
N VAL A 113 2.05 -9.17 7.19
CA VAL A 113 1.24 -10.41 7.22
C VAL A 113 0.10 -10.35 6.19
N ASP A 114 -0.49 -9.17 5.98
CA ASP A 114 -1.56 -8.99 5.01
C ASP A 114 -1.06 -8.96 3.56
N ALA A 115 0.21 -8.63 3.33
CA ALA A 115 0.84 -8.70 2.01
C ALA A 115 1.03 -10.16 1.52
N GLY A 116 1.05 -11.14 2.44
CA GLY A 116 1.17 -12.56 2.14
C GLY A 116 -0.11 -13.21 1.59
N LYS A 117 -1.28 -12.56 1.76
CA LYS A 117 -2.55 -12.96 1.12
C LYS A 117 -2.76 -12.29 -0.24
N ALA A 118 -1.68 -12.15 -1.03
CA ALA A 118 -1.82 -11.92 -2.45
C ALA A 118 -2.68 -13.07 -3.00
N ARG A 119 -3.88 -12.76 -3.46
CA ARG A 119 -4.73 -13.70 -4.17
C ARG A 119 -3.93 -14.22 -5.37
N SER A 120 -3.37 -15.40 -5.23
CA SER A 120 -2.84 -16.15 -6.38
C SER A 120 -4.05 -16.56 -7.21
N ILE A 121 -4.37 -15.79 -8.24
CA ILE A 121 -5.27 -16.22 -9.27
C ILE A 121 -4.47 -17.23 -10.10
N VAL A 122 -4.73 -18.50 -9.86
CA VAL A 122 -4.24 -19.57 -10.72
C VAL A 122 -5.02 -19.45 -12.03
N VAL A 123 -4.45 -18.78 -13.00
CA VAL A 123 -4.95 -18.86 -14.38
C VAL A 123 -4.45 -20.17 -14.93
N ALA A 124 -5.32 -21.18 -14.92
CA ALA A 124 -5.08 -22.42 -15.62
C ALA A 124 -5.16 -22.13 -17.12
N ALA A 125 -4.03 -21.78 -17.73
CA ALA A 125 -3.89 -21.78 -19.17
C ALA A 125 -3.86 -23.23 -19.62
N THR A 126 -4.87 -23.63 -20.36
CA THR A 126 -5.01 -24.95 -21.00
C THR A 126 -3.81 -25.18 -21.93
N GLY A 127 -2.93 -26.10 -21.55
CA GLY A 127 -1.88 -26.62 -22.43
C GLY A 127 -0.49 -26.04 -22.19
N GLY A 128 0.24 -26.63 -21.22
CA GLY A 128 1.67 -26.40 -21.03
C GLY A 128 2.05 -26.14 -19.57
N ASN A 129 3.06 -26.85 -19.11
CA ASN A 129 3.54 -26.97 -17.73
C ASN A 129 4.18 -25.67 -17.16
N SER A 130 3.61 -24.49 -17.44
CA SER A 130 4.07 -23.21 -16.91
C SER A 130 3.02 -22.64 -15.98
N GLN A 131 3.13 -22.96 -14.69
CA GLN A 131 2.38 -22.25 -13.64
C GLN A 131 2.93 -20.83 -13.51
N THR A 132 2.37 -19.91 -14.28
CA THR A 132 2.66 -18.49 -14.09
C THR A 132 1.80 -18.00 -12.91
N THR A 133 2.34 -18.09 -11.70
CA THR A 133 1.74 -17.44 -10.52
C THR A 133 1.89 -15.94 -10.68
N ALA A 134 0.86 -15.29 -11.20
CA ALA A 134 0.76 -13.84 -11.18
C ALA A 134 0.54 -13.39 -9.72
N ASN A 135 1.61 -13.16 -8.99
CA ASN A 135 1.57 -12.55 -7.66
C ASN A 135 1.03 -11.11 -7.82
N MET A 136 -0.26 -10.93 -7.66
CA MET A 136 -0.87 -9.61 -7.58
C MET A 136 -0.44 -8.95 -6.27
N VAL A 137 0.62 -8.16 -6.34
CA VAL A 137 1.13 -7.38 -5.20
C VAL A 137 0.04 -6.39 -4.75
N ASN A 138 -0.35 -6.48 -3.48
CA ASN A 138 -1.33 -5.56 -2.92
C ASN A 138 -0.72 -4.15 -2.82
N LYS A 139 -1.23 -3.22 -3.63
CA LYS A 139 -0.75 -1.83 -3.70
C LYS A 139 -1.43 -0.90 -2.69
N ARG A 140 -2.22 -1.44 -1.77
CA ARG A 140 -2.84 -0.67 -0.69
C ARG A 140 -1.82 -0.35 0.39
N LEU A 141 -1.94 0.83 1.00
CA LEU A 141 -1.18 1.23 2.17
C LEU A 141 -2.01 0.98 3.42
N SER A 142 -1.42 0.37 4.43
CA SER A 142 -2.02 0.25 5.75
C SER A 142 -1.83 1.57 6.51
N LEU A 143 -2.92 2.07 7.10
CA LEU A 143 -2.91 3.22 8.02
C LEU A 143 -2.94 2.77 9.49
N LYS A 144 -2.98 1.45 9.72
CA LYS A 144 -2.93 0.86 11.06
C LYS A 144 -1.57 1.13 11.70
N ILE A 145 -1.52 1.07 13.03
CA ILE A 145 -0.25 1.03 13.74
C ILE A 145 0.44 -0.29 13.42
N MET A 146 1.67 -0.20 12.98
CA MET A 146 2.54 -1.32 12.61
C MET A 146 3.73 -1.36 13.55
N THR A 147 4.28 -2.55 13.79
CA THR A 147 5.45 -2.75 14.64
C THR A 147 6.63 -3.19 13.79
N LEU A 148 7.68 -2.38 13.76
CA LEU A 148 8.97 -2.75 13.20
C LEU A 148 9.80 -3.37 14.33
N ASN A 149 10.23 -4.60 14.14
CA ASN A 149 11.15 -5.29 15.05
C ASN A 149 12.51 -5.40 14.33
N ASN A 150 13.43 -4.52 14.72
CA ASN A 150 14.78 -4.58 14.19
C ASN A 150 15.59 -5.65 14.91
N SER A 151 16.38 -6.39 14.16
CA SER A 151 17.26 -7.42 14.67
C SER A 151 18.28 -6.83 15.66
N ARG A 152 18.71 -7.65 16.60
CA ARG A 152 19.76 -7.28 17.54
C ARG A 152 21.03 -6.87 16.80
N GLN A 153 21.60 -5.72 17.18
CA GLN A 153 22.83 -5.18 16.64
C GLN A 153 23.88 -5.10 17.72
N LYS A 154 25.12 -5.44 17.36
CA LYS A 154 26.29 -5.20 18.22
C LYS A 154 26.78 -3.78 18.01
N ILE A 155 26.73 -2.97 19.05
CA ILE A 155 27.12 -1.56 19.02
C ILE A 155 28.02 -1.31 20.23
N ASN A 156 29.11 -0.58 20.06
CA ASN A 156 29.95 -0.18 21.20
C ASN A 156 29.32 1.04 21.89
N ASP A 157 29.29 0.99 23.22
CA ASP A 157 28.89 2.12 24.06
C ASP A 157 29.96 3.24 24.04
N CYS A 158 29.77 4.30 24.84
CA CYS A 158 30.75 5.41 24.95
C CYS A 158 32.10 4.97 25.50
N LEU A 159 32.16 3.90 26.28
CA LEU A 159 33.37 3.32 26.86
C LEU A 159 34.04 2.29 26.00
N GLY A 160 33.44 1.94 24.85
CA GLY A 160 33.93 0.93 23.92
C GLY A 160 33.48 -0.49 24.23
N ASN A 161 32.58 -0.71 25.18
CA ASN A 161 32.04 -2.03 25.49
C ASN A 161 31.02 -2.48 24.39
N PRO A 162 31.13 -3.69 23.85
CA PRO A 162 30.18 -4.19 22.87
C PRO A 162 28.85 -4.58 23.54
N VAL A 163 27.78 -3.94 23.13
CA VAL A 163 26.40 -4.16 23.62
C VAL A 163 25.53 -4.69 22.51
N GLU A 164 24.69 -5.70 22.78
CA GLU A 164 23.69 -6.20 21.86
C GLU A 164 22.32 -5.59 22.19
N ILE A 165 21.81 -4.77 21.27
CA ILE A 165 20.54 -4.06 21.45
C ILE A 165 19.60 -4.39 20.29
N GLY A 166 18.36 -4.77 20.62
CA GLY A 166 17.24 -4.88 19.69
C GLY A 166 16.15 -3.89 20.09
N ILE A 167 15.47 -3.32 19.10
CA ILE A 167 14.39 -2.36 19.32
C ILE A 167 13.12 -2.80 18.61
N ALA A 168 11.98 -2.46 19.20
CA ALA A 168 10.66 -2.55 18.60
C ALA A 168 10.07 -1.14 18.48
N VAL A 169 9.77 -0.72 17.25
CA VAL A 169 9.25 0.60 16.96
C VAL A 169 7.81 0.50 16.49
N MET A 170 6.90 1.18 17.17
CA MET A 170 5.51 1.33 16.73
C MET A 170 5.38 2.57 15.86
N TRP A 171 4.80 2.42 14.68
CA TRP A 171 4.67 3.49 13.71
C TRP A 171 3.42 3.36 12.84
N ARG A 172 3.01 4.45 12.20
CA ARG A 172 1.91 4.47 11.23
C ARG A 172 2.16 5.50 10.13
N VAL A 173 1.56 5.29 8.97
CA VAL A 173 1.57 6.26 7.87
C VAL A 173 0.50 7.32 8.15
N VAL A 174 0.89 8.59 8.21
CA VAL A 174 -0.01 9.75 8.38
C VAL A 174 -0.28 10.39 7.03
N ASP A 175 0.78 10.75 6.29
CA ASP A 175 0.72 11.36 4.96
C ASP A 175 1.15 10.32 3.91
N THR A 176 0.16 9.83 3.16
CA THR A 176 0.40 8.79 2.17
C THR A 176 1.11 9.31 0.92
N ALA A 177 0.91 10.59 0.55
CA ALA A 177 1.55 11.18 -0.61
C ALA A 177 3.05 11.35 -0.36
N LYS A 178 3.43 11.84 0.83
CA LYS A 178 4.84 11.94 1.21
C LYS A 178 5.49 10.57 1.31
N ALA A 179 4.82 9.59 1.92
CA ALA A 179 5.35 8.24 2.06
C ALA A 179 5.64 7.57 0.71
N VAL A 180 4.84 7.85 -0.33
CA VAL A 180 4.95 7.20 -1.65
C VAL A 180 5.86 7.95 -2.61
N PHE A 181 5.90 9.29 -2.54
CA PHE A 181 6.58 10.10 -3.57
C PHE A 181 7.84 10.84 -3.09
N HIS A 182 8.04 11.00 -1.77
CA HIS A 182 9.25 11.64 -1.24
C HIS A 182 10.33 10.64 -0.86
N VAL A 183 9.94 9.37 -0.65
CA VAL A 183 10.87 8.30 -0.29
C VAL A 183 10.63 7.13 -1.22
N ASP A 184 11.69 6.57 -1.76
CA ASP A 184 11.60 5.45 -2.69
C ASP A 184 11.00 4.21 -2.01
N ASN A 185 11.48 3.89 -0.80
CA ASN A 185 10.94 2.80 0.02
C ASN A 185 10.81 3.25 1.48
N TYR A 186 9.63 3.69 1.87
CA TYR A 186 9.40 4.23 3.21
C TYR A 186 9.60 3.21 4.34
N LYS A 187 9.41 1.92 4.09
CA LYS A 187 9.65 0.86 5.08
C LYS A 187 11.14 0.68 5.34
N GLU A 188 11.92 0.57 4.30
CA GLU A 188 13.37 0.45 4.38
C GLU A 188 14.01 1.70 4.96
N TYR A 189 13.55 2.88 4.53
CA TYR A 189 13.97 4.15 5.08
C TYR A 189 13.74 4.21 6.61
N LEU A 190 12.55 3.79 7.08
CA LEU A 190 12.25 3.74 8.50
C LEU A 190 13.21 2.82 9.26
N SER A 191 13.46 1.62 8.74
CA SER A 191 14.38 0.66 9.35
C SER A 191 15.80 1.23 9.49
N LEU A 192 16.31 1.84 8.42
CA LEU A 192 17.65 2.47 8.43
C LEU A 192 17.73 3.66 9.39
N GLN A 193 16.67 4.49 9.47
CA GLN A 193 16.62 5.60 10.42
C GLN A 193 16.60 5.12 11.89
N CYS A 194 15.84 4.07 12.17
CA CYS A 194 15.80 3.44 13.48
C CYS A 194 17.18 2.88 13.88
N ASP A 195 17.87 2.21 12.98
CA ASP A 195 19.20 1.68 13.21
C ASP A 195 20.22 2.80 13.46
N ALA A 196 20.15 3.87 12.69
CA ALA A 196 21.02 5.02 12.86
C ALA A 196 20.77 5.71 14.21
N ALA A 197 19.50 5.89 14.60
CA ALA A 197 19.14 6.50 15.88
C ALA A 197 19.63 5.67 17.07
N VAL A 198 19.46 4.34 17.03
CA VAL A 198 19.97 3.44 18.09
C VAL A 198 21.49 3.57 18.23
N ARG A 199 22.22 3.52 17.12
CA ARG A 199 23.68 3.66 17.14
C ARG A 199 24.13 5.00 17.71
N ASN A 200 23.43 6.07 17.38
CA ASN A 200 23.77 7.40 17.89
C ASN A 200 23.55 7.49 19.39
N ILE A 201 22.41 6.99 19.90
CA ILE A 201 22.09 7.01 21.34
C ILE A 201 23.06 6.12 22.12
N VAL A 202 23.29 4.87 21.67
CA VAL A 202 24.16 3.93 22.38
C VAL A 202 25.59 4.43 22.49
N ARG A 203 26.09 5.21 21.54
CA ARG A 203 27.44 5.81 21.60
C ARG A 203 27.60 6.95 22.60
N ILE A 204 26.47 7.54 23.00
CA ILE A 204 26.51 8.68 23.96
C ILE A 204 26.55 8.19 25.41
N TYR A 205 25.79 7.11 25.69
CA TYR A 205 25.62 6.63 27.07
C TYR A 205 26.44 5.38 27.35
N PRO A 206 26.98 5.22 28.57
CA PRO A 206 27.61 3.97 29.01
C PRO A 206 26.54 2.88 29.20
N TYR A 207 26.91 1.63 28.98
CA TYR A 207 25.98 0.50 29.19
C TYR A 207 25.57 0.35 30.64
N ASP A 208 26.54 0.43 31.56
CA ASP A 208 26.34 0.35 33.02
C ASP A 208 26.74 1.65 33.69
N VAL A 209 26.41 1.78 34.99
CA VAL A 209 26.77 2.98 35.76
C VAL A 209 28.28 3.19 35.72
N ALA A 210 28.71 4.29 35.16
CA ALA A 210 30.12 4.70 35.12
C ALA A 210 30.28 5.97 35.95
N PRO A 211 30.63 5.85 37.22
CA PRO A 211 30.91 7.02 38.04
C PRO A 211 32.07 7.81 37.41
N ASN A 212 31.93 9.12 37.33
CA ASN A 212 32.89 10.06 36.74
C ASN A 212 32.96 10.09 35.19
N VAL A 213 31.91 9.66 34.49
CA VAL A 213 31.81 9.89 33.06
C VAL A 213 30.78 10.98 32.80
N ASP A 214 31.25 12.12 32.30
CA ASP A 214 30.42 13.21 31.76
C ASP A 214 30.28 13.00 30.25
N THR A 215 29.09 12.65 29.77
CA THR A 215 28.77 12.40 28.34
C THR A 215 28.16 13.62 27.67
N THR A 216 27.57 14.56 28.43
CA THR A 216 27.00 15.81 27.90
C THR A 216 28.01 16.95 27.81
N GLY A 217 29.11 16.88 28.57
CA GLY A 217 30.14 17.93 28.63
C GLY A 217 29.73 19.11 29.48
N ASP A 218 28.78 18.94 30.40
CA ASP A 218 28.35 19.99 31.35
C ASP A 218 29.19 20.03 32.63
N GLY A 219 30.12 19.11 32.77
CA GLY A 219 31.02 19.00 33.93
C GLY A 219 30.43 18.25 35.12
N ILE A 220 29.25 17.64 34.98
CA ILE A 220 28.59 16.86 36.02
C ILE A 220 28.52 15.42 35.56
N ALA A 221 29.14 14.49 36.27
CA ALA A 221 29.14 13.08 35.96
C ALA A 221 27.94 12.36 36.64
N ASP A 222 26.72 12.77 36.31
CA ASP A 222 25.47 12.22 36.86
C ASP A 222 24.58 11.53 35.82
N GLU A 223 25.10 11.29 34.63
CA GLU A 223 24.34 10.79 33.53
C GLU A 223 23.91 9.34 33.69
N GLY A 224 22.70 9.09 33.19
CA GLY A 224 22.11 7.77 33.23
C GLY A 224 22.86 6.75 32.36
N SER A 225 22.75 5.49 32.73
CA SER A 225 23.26 4.37 31.92
C SER A 225 22.16 3.73 31.08
N LEU A 226 22.52 3.06 29.98
CA LEU A 226 21.57 2.31 29.14
C LEU A 226 20.84 1.19 29.90
N ARG A 227 21.44 0.68 30.98
CA ARG A 227 20.87 -0.37 31.83
C ARG A 227 20.04 0.18 33.00
N GLY A 228 20.39 1.34 33.55
CA GLY A 228 19.84 1.89 34.79
C GLY A 228 18.78 2.96 34.62
N SER A 229 18.80 3.73 33.54
CA SER A 229 17.83 4.78 33.26
C SER A 229 16.83 4.32 32.25
N SER A 230 15.69 3.88 32.73
CA SER A 230 14.50 3.52 31.94
C SER A 230 13.42 4.59 32.00
N GLU A 231 13.79 5.88 32.12
CA GLU A 231 12.87 7.00 31.99
C GLU A 231 12.67 7.43 30.54
#